data_29c701d428fcd96b1f4babc00d5578e9
#
_entry.id   29c701d428fcd96b1f4babc00d5578e9
#
_cell.length_a   1.000
_cell.length_b   1.000
_cell.length_c   1.000
_cell.angle_alpha   90.00
_cell.angle_beta   90.00
_cell.angle_gamma   90.00
#
_symmetry.space_group_name_H-M   'P 1'
#
loop_
_entity.id
_entity.type
_entity.pdbx_description
1 polymer ?
#
loop_
_entity_poly.entity_id
_entity_poly.type
_entity_poly.pdbx_seq_one_letter_code
_entity_poly.pdbx_strand_id
1 'polypeptide(L)'
;MSALKAIGGVILGIVIFLGISLAAILFFIFGTAIAFHIAPFIYWLSGILLVIDIIALFAAITYPARVVSGVILYISSYVFGLATWIYGLAVTLSLWGFLAVIIGLFLGGVGVVPIGMLAAIFHGKWDIFLTLLVMTVVTFVTRIIGMLLAENSTKNNVDTQHSNVIDIQPEEDERTWKDIE
;
A
#
# COMPACT_ATOMS: atom_id res chain seq x y z
N MET A 1 30.81 -23.00 34.10
CA MET A 1 29.88 -21.84 33.98
C MET A 1 29.45 -21.50 32.53
N SER A 2 30.26 -21.83 31.51
CA SER A 2 29.92 -21.57 30.08
C SER A 2 28.77 -22.45 29.53
N ALA A 3 28.77 -23.75 29.87
CA ALA A 3 27.73 -24.65 29.41
C ALA A 3 26.33 -24.33 29.93
N LEU A 4 26.23 -23.88 31.19
CA LEU A 4 24.93 -23.51 31.79
C LEU A 4 24.37 -22.24 31.14
N LYS A 5 25.21 -21.28 30.77
CA LYS A 5 24.82 -20.08 30.02
C LYS A 5 24.40 -20.41 28.59
N ALA A 6 25.06 -21.34 27.93
CA ALA A 6 24.70 -21.79 26.59
C ALA A 6 23.34 -22.51 26.58
N ILE A 7 23.09 -23.41 27.54
CA ILE A 7 21.81 -24.09 27.70
C ILE A 7 20.70 -23.09 28.00
N GLY A 8 20.92 -22.12 28.89
CA GLY A 8 19.97 -21.05 29.18
C GLY A 8 19.64 -20.21 27.95
N GLY A 9 20.63 -19.87 27.12
CA GLY A 9 20.42 -19.14 25.87
C GLY A 9 19.57 -19.90 24.84
N VAL A 10 19.79 -21.20 24.69
CA VAL A 10 19.00 -22.06 23.81
C VAL A 10 17.55 -22.16 24.28
N ILE A 11 17.34 -22.39 25.59
CA ILE A 11 15.99 -22.46 26.17
C ILE A 11 15.27 -21.12 25.97
N LEU A 12 15.91 -20.00 26.23
CA LEU A 12 15.35 -18.66 26.03
C LEU A 12 14.99 -18.44 24.56
N GLY A 13 15.84 -18.81 23.62
CA GLY A 13 15.60 -18.73 22.19
C GLY A 13 14.36 -19.53 21.75
N ILE A 14 14.21 -20.77 22.27
CA ILE A 14 13.04 -21.59 22.00
C ILE A 14 11.75 -20.97 22.57
N VAL A 15 11.79 -20.43 23.78
CA VAL A 15 10.64 -19.78 24.41
C VAL A 15 10.23 -18.55 23.65
N ILE A 16 11.17 -17.71 23.22
CA ILE A 16 10.89 -16.53 22.40
C ILE A 16 10.28 -16.94 21.05
N PHE A 17 10.87 -17.93 20.38
CA PHE A 17 10.37 -18.44 19.11
C PHE A 17 8.93 -18.97 19.21
N LEU A 18 8.64 -19.77 20.23
CA LEU A 18 7.30 -20.28 20.50
C LEU A 18 6.33 -19.15 20.85
N GLY A 19 6.76 -18.16 21.63
CA GLY A 19 5.97 -17.00 22.00
C GLY A 19 5.58 -16.16 20.78
N ILE A 20 6.53 -15.89 19.90
CA ILE A 20 6.29 -15.15 18.65
C ILE A 20 5.36 -15.95 17.73
N SER A 21 5.57 -17.27 17.61
CA SER A 21 4.72 -18.13 16.78
C SER A 21 3.28 -18.17 17.30
N LEU A 22 3.10 -18.29 18.62
CA LEU A 22 1.79 -18.28 19.24
C LEU A 22 1.10 -16.93 19.08
N ALA A 23 1.82 -15.82 19.28
CA ALA A 23 1.31 -14.48 19.05
C ALA A 23 0.87 -14.27 17.60
N ALA A 24 1.65 -14.76 16.63
CA ALA A 24 1.29 -14.73 15.22
C ALA A 24 0.00 -15.51 14.95
N ILE A 25 -0.14 -16.72 15.49
CA ILE A 25 -1.35 -17.55 15.32
C ILE A 25 -2.57 -16.86 15.92
N LEU A 26 -2.45 -16.30 17.13
CA LEU A 26 -3.54 -15.57 17.78
C LEU A 26 -3.92 -14.32 17.00
N PHE A 27 -2.93 -13.52 16.58
CA PHE A 27 -3.15 -12.37 15.71
C PHE A 27 -3.89 -12.75 14.43
N PHE A 28 -3.62 -13.94 13.92
CA PHE A 28 -4.28 -14.50 12.76
C PHE A 28 -5.73 -14.83 12.97
N ILE A 29 -6.03 -15.60 14.00
CA ILE A 29 -7.39 -16.03 14.32
C ILE A 29 -8.26 -14.80 14.58
N PHE A 30 -7.79 -13.89 15.43
CA PHE A 30 -8.51 -12.66 15.74
C PHE A 30 -8.53 -11.69 14.56
N GLY A 31 -7.41 -11.53 13.86
CA GLY A 31 -7.31 -10.65 12.69
C GLY A 31 -8.22 -11.08 11.55
N THR A 32 -8.32 -12.39 11.29
CA THR A 32 -9.23 -12.94 10.28
C THR A 32 -10.70 -12.71 10.67
N ALA A 33 -11.07 -12.95 11.93
CA ALA A 33 -12.42 -12.70 12.42
C ALA A 33 -12.79 -11.21 12.30
N ILE A 34 -11.88 -10.31 12.68
CA ILE A 34 -12.05 -8.86 12.55
C ILE A 34 -12.15 -8.46 11.06
N ALA A 35 -11.28 -9.01 10.21
CA ALA A 35 -11.27 -8.72 8.78
C ALA A 35 -12.61 -9.06 8.12
N PHE A 36 -13.18 -10.23 8.42
CA PHE A 36 -14.49 -10.62 7.90
C PHE A 36 -15.65 -9.76 8.44
N HIS A 37 -15.54 -9.31 9.67
CA HIS A 37 -16.56 -8.42 10.25
C HIS A 37 -16.54 -7.02 9.63
N ILE A 38 -15.33 -6.53 9.30
CA ILE A 38 -15.15 -5.20 8.68
C ILE A 38 -15.29 -5.25 7.15
N ALA A 39 -15.16 -6.43 6.53
CA ALA A 39 -15.18 -6.60 5.08
C ALA A 39 -16.33 -5.87 4.37
N PRO A 40 -17.61 -5.98 4.77
CA PRO A 40 -18.70 -5.31 4.09
C PRO A 40 -18.54 -3.78 4.11
N PHE A 41 -18.05 -3.22 5.22
CA PHE A 41 -17.76 -1.79 5.31
C PHE A 41 -16.61 -1.35 4.36
N ILE A 42 -15.54 -2.14 4.30
CA ILE A 42 -14.40 -1.87 3.42
C ILE A 42 -14.81 -1.96 1.94
N TYR A 43 -15.64 -2.93 1.56
CA TYR A 43 -16.12 -3.03 0.17
C TYR A 43 -17.02 -1.86 -0.21
N TRP A 44 -17.93 -1.44 0.68
CA TRP A 44 -18.77 -0.28 0.47
C TRP A 44 -17.95 1.01 0.33
N LEU A 45 -16.97 1.19 1.23
CA LEU A 45 -16.02 2.31 1.19
C LEU A 45 -15.20 2.31 -0.11
N SER A 46 -14.72 1.13 -0.54
CA SER A 46 -13.98 0.99 -1.81
C SER A 46 -14.84 1.40 -3.02
N GLY A 47 -16.12 1.08 -3.01
CA GLY A 47 -17.04 1.51 -4.06
C GLY A 47 -17.19 3.04 -4.14
N ILE A 48 -17.31 3.71 -3.00
CA ILE A 48 -17.36 5.18 -2.94
C ILE A 48 -16.04 5.79 -3.41
N LEU A 49 -14.91 5.27 -2.90
CA LEU A 49 -13.60 5.75 -3.28
C LEU A 49 -13.31 5.59 -4.77
N LEU A 50 -13.79 4.52 -5.39
CA LEU A 50 -13.65 4.32 -6.83
C LEU A 50 -14.34 5.45 -7.62
N VAL A 51 -15.52 5.88 -7.19
CA VAL A 51 -16.21 7.01 -7.82
C VAL A 51 -15.43 8.32 -7.60
N ILE A 52 -14.92 8.53 -6.38
CA ILE A 52 -14.10 9.71 -6.06
C ILE A 52 -12.83 9.71 -6.89
N ASP A 53 -12.18 8.56 -7.07
CA ASP A 53 -10.95 8.42 -7.84
C ASP A 53 -11.18 8.71 -9.34
N ILE A 54 -12.30 8.30 -9.90
CA ILE A 54 -12.68 8.67 -11.26
C ILE A 54 -12.83 10.19 -11.39
N ILE A 55 -13.53 10.83 -10.46
CA ILE A 55 -13.68 12.30 -10.44
C ILE A 55 -12.33 12.98 -10.27
N ALA A 56 -11.47 12.49 -9.35
CA ALA A 56 -10.13 13.00 -9.12
C ALA A 56 -9.24 12.87 -10.36
N LEU A 57 -9.38 11.76 -11.11
CA LEU A 57 -8.64 11.55 -12.35
C LEU A 57 -9.03 12.57 -13.42
N PHE A 58 -10.32 12.87 -13.56
CA PHE A 58 -10.79 13.94 -14.46
C PHE A 58 -10.33 15.34 -13.98
N ALA A 59 -10.36 15.59 -12.68
CA ALA A 59 -9.87 16.85 -12.10
C ALA A 59 -8.35 17.03 -12.29
N ALA A 60 -7.58 15.94 -12.33
CA ALA A 60 -6.13 15.96 -12.57
C ALA A 60 -5.73 16.50 -13.96
N ILE A 61 -6.66 16.63 -14.89
CA ILE A 61 -6.44 17.28 -16.19
C ILE A 61 -6.15 18.78 -15.99
N THR A 62 -6.77 19.40 -14.98
CA THR A 62 -6.52 20.78 -14.61
C THR A 62 -5.25 20.89 -13.74
N TYR A 63 -4.32 21.75 -14.13
CA TYR A 63 -3.01 21.91 -13.48
C TYR A 63 -3.07 22.10 -11.95
N PRO A 64 -3.94 22.98 -11.40
CA PRO A 64 -3.97 23.21 -9.95
C PRO A 64 -4.50 22.02 -9.14
N ALA A 65 -5.27 21.10 -9.74
CA ALA A 65 -5.86 19.99 -9.04
C ALA A 65 -4.97 18.71 -9.03
N ARG A 66 -3.88 18.68 -9.80
CA ARG A 66 -3.02 17.49 -9.97
C ARG A 66 -2.47 16.93 -8.66
N VAL A 67 -1.94 17.79 -7.79
CA VAL A 67 -1.36 17.35 -6.50
C VAL A 67 -2.43 16.73 -5.63
N VAL A 68 -3.56 17.41 -5.48
CA VAL A 68 -4.66 16.93 -4.63
C VAL A 68 -5.22 15.62 -5.16
N SER A 69 -5.45 15.53 -6.47
CA SER A 69 -5.91 14.28 -7.12
C SER A 69 -4.90 13.16 -6.92
N GLY A 70 -3.60 13.43 -7.06
CA GLY A 70 -2.55 12.43 -6.84
C GLY A 70 -2.54 11.88 -5.41
N VAL A 71 -2.69 12.75 -4.41
CA VAL A 71 -2.78 12.36 -3.00
C VAL A 71 -4.04 11.54 -2.72
N ILE A 72 -5.19 11.94 -3.27
CA ILE A 72 -6.45 11.20 -3.13
C ILE A 72 -6.29 9.78 -3.69
N LEU A 73 -5.83 9.63 -4.94
CA LEU A 73 -5.61 8.33 -5.57
C LEU A 73 -4.63 7.47 -4.76
N TYR A 74 -3.55 8.07 -4.28
CA TYR A 74 -2.55 7.35 -3.49
C TYR A 74 -3.14 6.79 -2.19
N ILE A 75 -3.92 7.60 -1.45
CA ILE A 75 -4.58 7.17 -0.22
C ILE A 75 -5.65 6.11 -0.50
N SER A 76 -6.48 6.29 -1.54
CA SER A 76 -7.50 5.32 -1.95
C SER A 76 -6.89 3.95 -2.27
N SER A 77 -5.67 3.92 -2.84
CA SER A 77 -4.97 2.68 -3.16
C SER A 77 -4.73 1.77 -1.96
N TYR A 78 -4.59 2.33 -0.75
CA TYR A 78 -4.45 1.52 0.48
C TYR A 78 -5.76 0.83 0.85
N VAL A 79 -6.90 1.52 0.66
CA VAL A 79 -8.23 0.93 0.93
C VAL A 79 -8.53 -0.18 -0.09
N PHE A 80 -8.20 0.04 -1.37
CA PHE A 80 -8.32 -1.02 -2.40
C PHE A 80 -7.40 -2.19 -2.12
N GLY A 81 -6.16 -1.93 -1.69
CA GLY A 81 -5.22 -2.97 -1.29
C GLY A 81 -5.73 -3.79 -0.11
N LEU A 82 -6.31 -3.15 0.90
CA LEU A 82 -6.93 -3.82 2.04
C LEU A 82 -8.15 -4.65 1.62
N ALA A 83 -9.02 -4.11 0.76
CA ALA A 83 -10.17 -4.84 0.21
C ALA A 83 -9.72 -6.08 -0.57
N THR A 84 -8.72 -5.92 -1.44
CA THR A 84 -8.13 -7.03 -2.22
C THR A 84 -7.54 -8.09 -1.30
N TRP A 85 -6.83 -7.66 -0.25
CA TRP A 85 -6.23 -8.56 0.72
C TRP A 85 -7.28 -9.37 1.51
N ILE A 86 -8.34 -8.70 2.01
CA ILE A 86 -9.45 -9.38 2.72
C ILE A 86 -10.15 -10.38 1.79
N TYR A 87 -10.40 -9.99 0.53
CA TYR A 87 -11.02 -10.88 -0.44
C TYR A 87 -10.12 -12.07 -0.79
N GLY A 88 -8.81 -11.83 -1.01
CA GLY A 88 -7.81 -12.88 -1.22
C GLY A 88 -7.73 -13.85 -0.04
N LEU A 89 -7.78 -13.33 1.20
CA LEU A 89 -7.81 -14.13 2.42
C LEU A 89 -9.05 -15.03 2.46
N ALA A 90 -10.23 -14.47 2.16
CA ALA A 90 -11.49 -15.21 2.13
C ALA A 90 -11.46 -16.34 1.09
N VAL A 91 -10.98 -16.04 -0.11
CA VAL A 91 -10.84 -17.01 -1.21
C VAL A 91 -9.86 -18.11 -0.84
N THR A 92 -8.67 -17.76 -0.35
CA THR A 92 -7.64 -18.73 0.06
C THR A 92 -8.17 -19.66 1.16
N LEU A 93 -8.83 -19.09 2.16
CA LEU A 93 -9.41 -19.86 3.26
C LEU A 93 -10.52 -20.81 2.78
N SER A 94 -11.38 -20.34 1.88
CA SER A 94 -12.54 -21.10 1.39
C SER A 94 -12.13 -22.24 0.45
N LEU A 95 -11.08 -22.06 -0.38
CA LEU A 95 -10.70 -23.04 -1.40
C LEU A 95 -9.61 -24.00 -0.94
N TRP A 96 -8.60 -23.54 -0.21
CA TRP A 96 -7.46 -24.34 0.23
C TRP A 96 -7.35 -24.48 1.76
N GLY A 97 -8.19 -23.77 2.50
CA GLY A 97 -8.26 -23.87 3.95
C GLY A 97 -7.16 -23.11 4.69
N PHE A 98 -7.08 -23.37 5.99
CA PHE A 98 -6.25 -22.59 6.92
C PHE A 98 -4.73 -22.72 6.67
N LEU A 99 -4.26 -23.89 6.23
CA LEU A 99 -2.83 -24.11 5.94
C LEU A 99 -2.32 -23.22 4.81
N ALA A 100 -3.12 -23.04 3.76
CA ALA A 100 -2.74 -22.15 2.64
C ALA A 100 -2.68 -20.68 3.07
N VAL A 101 -3.56 -20.27 3.97
CA VAL A 101 -3.52 -18.94 4.57
C VAL A 101 -2.23 -18.74 5.36
N ILE A 102 -1.83 -19.70 6.19
CA ILE A 102 -0.58 -19.65 6.94
C ILE A 102 0.62 -19.49 6.00
N ILE A 103 0.69 -20.29 4.91
CA ILE A 103 1.75 -20.19 3.92
C ILE A 103 1.76 -18.79 3.28
N GLY A 104 0.59 -18.29 2.90
CA GLY A 104 0.44 -16.96 2.29
C GLY A 104 0.94 -15.82 3.17
N LEU A 105 0.82 -16.00 4.47
CA LEU A 105 1.26 -15.02 5.44
C LEU A 105 2.74 -15.13 5.78
N PHE A 106 3.29 -16.32 5.81
CA PHE A 106 4.74 -16.53 5.87
C PHE A 106 5.47 -15.83 4.72
N LEU A 107 4.82 -15.67 3.56
CA LEU A 107 5.29 -14.86 2.42
C LEU A 107 5.07 -13.35 2.63
N GLY A 108 5.09 -12.89 3.90
CA GLY A 108 4.99 -11.47 4.25
C GLY A 108 3.56 -10.89 4.19
N GLY A 109 2.54 -11.72 4.29
CA GLY A 109 1.12 -11.29 4.24
C GLY A 109 0.61 -10.95 2.83
N VAL A 110 1.49 -10.53 1.93
CA VAL A 110 1.16 -10.22 0.53
C VAL A 110 0.87 -11.50 -0.26
N GLY A 111 1.45 -12.64 0.15
CA GLY A 111 1.30 -13.93 -0.52
C GLY A 111 -0.12 -14.51 -0.52
N VAL A 112 -1.01 -14.00 0.34
CA VAL A 112 -2.40 -14.48 0.42
C VAL A 112 -3.18 -14.23 -0.88
N VAL A 113 -2.97 -13.08 -1.52
CA VAL A 113 -3.64 -12.74 -2.78
C VAL A 113 -3.19 -13.65 -3.93
N PRO A 114 -1.88 -13.82 -4.23
CA PRO A 114 -1.42 -14.75 -5.25
C PRO A 114 -1.85 -16.21 -4.97
N ILE A 115 -1.82 -16.64 -3.72
CA ILE A 115 -2.27 -18.00 -3.34
C ILE A 115 -3.77 -18.15 -3.58
N GLY A 116 -4.58 -17.14 -3.26
CA GLY A 116 -6.00 -17.13 -3.59
C GLY A 116 -6.27 -17.19 -5.08
N MET A 117 -5.48 -16.48 -5.90
CA MET A 117 -5.56 -16.57 -7.36
C MET A 117 -5.23 -17.99 -7.86
N LEU A 118 -4.15 -18.60 -7.35
CA LEU A 118 -3.80 -19.98 -7.70
C LEU A 118 -4.89 -20.96 -7.29
N ALA A 119 -5.41 -20.81 -6.06
CA ALA A 119 -6.49 -21.64 -5.57
C ALA A 119 -7.73 -21.56 -6.48
N ALA A 120 -8.10 -20.36 -6.94
CA ALA A 120 -9.21 -20.14 -7.85
C ALA A 120 -9.00 -20.84 -9.20
N ILE A 121 -7.78 -20.74 -9.78
CA ILE A 121 -7.43 -21.43 -11.04
C ILE A 121 -7.55 -22.95 -10.88
N PHE A 122 -6.94 -23.51 -9.84
CA PHE A 122 -6.96 -24.97 -9.60
C PHE A 122 -8.36 -25.54 -9.36
N HIS A 123 -9.29 -24.72 -8.86
CA HIS A 123 -10.70 -25.10 -8.70
C HIS A 123 -11.59 -24.74 -9.89
N GLY A 124 -11.01 -24.21 -11.00
CA GLY A 124 -11.75 -23.82 -12.18
C GLY A 124 -12.69 -22.61 -11.98
N LYS A 125 -12.46 -21.84 -10.91
CA LYS A 125 -13.29 -20.65 -10.57
C LYS A 125 -12.69 -19.39 -11.19
N TRP A 126 -12.87 -19.26 -12.50
CA TRP A 126 -12.33 -18.17 -13.29
C TRP A 126 -12.93 -16.80 -12.92
N ASP A 127 -14.17 -16.77 -12.47
CA ASP A 127 -14.86 -15.58 -11.97
C ASP A 127 -14.15 -14.97 -10.76
N ILE A 128 -13.77 -15.81 -9.80
CA ILE A 128 -13.04 -15.40 -8.60
C ILE A 128 -11.62 -14.95 -8.96
N PHE A 129 -10.95 -15.71 -9.84
CA PHE A 129 -9.61 -15.34 -10.31
C PHE A 129 -9.61 -13.96 -10.99
N LEU A 130 -10.54 -13.72 -11.93
CA LEU A 130 -10.65 -12.44 -12.62
C LEU A 130 -10.99 -11.31 -11.67
N THR A 131 -11.85 -11.53 -10.70
CA THR A 131 -12.19 -10.54 -9.68
C THR A 131 -10.94 -10.13 -8.88
N LEU A 132 -10.16 -11.10 -8.36
CA LEU A 132 -8.90 -10.84 -7.65
C LEU A 132 -7.89 -10.12 -8.53
N LEU A 133 -7.77 -10.54 -9.79
CA LEU A 133 -6.86 -9.92 -10.74
C LEU A 133 -7.22 -8.44 -10.98
N VAL A 134 -8.50 -8.16 -11.26
CA VAL A 134 -8.99 -6.79 -11.48
C VAL A 134 -8.76 -5.92 -10.24
N MET A 135 -9.13 -6.41 -9.05
CA MET A 135 -8.90 -5.67 -7.79
C MET A 135 -7.41 -5.37 -7.57
N THR A 136 -6.54 -6.33 -7.86
CA THR A 136 -5.10 -6.16 -7.75
C THR A 136 -4.60 -5.10 -8.75
N VAL A 137 -5.01 -5.19 -10.01
CA VAL A 137 -4.63 -4.23 -11.07
C VAL A 137 -5.12 -2.83 -10.70
N VAL A 138 -6.36 -2.66 -10.27
CA VAL A 138 -6.91 -1.37 -9.82
C VAL A 138 -6.06 -0.79 -8.69
N THR A 139 -5.70 -1.60 -7.68
CA THR A 139 -4.87 -1.16 -6.56
C THR A 139 -3.52 -0.62 -7.03
N PHE A 140 -2.82 -1.35 -7.90
CA PHE A 140 -1.50 -0.94 -8.40
C PHE A 140 -1.58 0.26 -9.34
N VAL A 141 -2.55 0.27 -10.25
CA VAL A 141 -2.74 1.38 -11.22
C VAL A 141 -3.05 2.68 -10.48
N THR A 142 -3.99 2.66 -9.54
CA THR A 142 -4.34 3.83 -8.73
C THR A 142 -3.12 4.34 -7.94
N ARG A 143 -2.32 3.43 -7.38
CA ARG A 143 -1.10 3.78 -6.65
C ARG A 143 -0.04 4.44 -7.53
N ILE A 144 0.23 3.86 -8.71
CA ILE A 144 1.23 4.39 -9.64
C ILE A 144 0.80 5.75 -10.17
N ILE A 145 -0.45 5.89 -10.61
CA ILE A 145 -0.98 7.17 -11.10
C ILE A 145 -0.92 8.22 -10.00
N GLY A 146 -1.33 7.88 -8.78
CA GLY A 146 -1.28 8.79 -7.63
C GLY A 146 0.14 9.30 -7.36
N MET A 147 1.14 8.41 -7.37
CA MET A 147 2.56 8.80 -7.20
C MET A 147 3.05 9.72 -8.32
N LEU A 148 2.78 9.36 -9.58
CA LEU A 148 3.24 10.13 -10.74
C LEU A 148 2.63 11.54 -10.76
N LEU A 149 1.36 11.68 -10.41
CA LEU A 149 0.69 12.99 -10.34
C LEU A 149 1.26 13.86 -9.21
N ALA A 150 1.54 13.27 -8.05
CA ALA A 150 2.10 13.99 -6.91
C ALA A 150 3.55 14.44 -7.17
N GLU A 151 4.40 13.58 -7.73
CA GLU A 151 5.82 13.86 -7.98
C GLU A 151 6.03 14.95 -9.04
N ASN A 152 5.35 14.85 -10.18
CA ASN A 152 5.51 15.83 -11.27
C ASN A 152 5.12 17.24 -10.88
N SER A 153 4.16 17.38 -9.96
CA SER A 153 3.74 18.70 -9.48
C SER A 153 4.73 19.31 -8.51
N THR A 154 5.43 18.50 -7.73
CA THR A 154 6.46 18.98 -6.79
C THR A 154 7.69 19.50 -7.56
N LYS A 155 8.13 18.78 -8.60
CA LYS A 155 9.27 19.22 -9.44
C LYS A 155 8.99 20.57 -10.09
N ASN A 156 7.84 20.77 -10.70
CA ASN A 156 7.50 22.01 -11.37
C ASN A 156 7.45 23.22 -10.40
N ASN A 157 7.02 23.03 -9.16
CA ASN A 157 7.01 24.10 -8.16
C ASN A 157 8.44 24.50 -7.72
N VAL A 158 9.35 23.51 -7.62
CA VAL A 158 10.76 23.78 -7.28
C VAL A 158 11.47 24.53 -8.41
N ASP A 159 11.25 24.13 -9.65
CA ASP A 159 11.85 24.79 -10.83
C ASP A 159 11.36 26.23 -10.99
N THR A 160 10.06 26.48 -10.74
CA THR A 160 9.49 27.82 -10.78
C THR A 160 10.03 28.70 -9.65
N GLN A 161 10.22 28.17 -8.45
CA GLN A 161 10.85 28.92 -7.35
C GLN A 161 12.33 29.24 -7.64
N HIS A 162 13.04 28.30 -8.24
CA HIS A 162 14.47 28.52 -8.58
C HIS A 162 14.63 29.61 -9.66
N SER A 163 13.78 29.62 -10.68
CA SER A 163 13.82 30.65 -11.71
C SER A 163 13.49 32.05 -11.15
N ASN A 164 12.51 32.13 -10.27
CA ASN A 164 12.13 33.42 -9.63
C ASN A 164 13.22 33.95 -8.68
N VAL A 165 14.02 33.08 -8.05
CA VAL A 165 15.12 33.50 -7.18
C VAL A 165 16.30 34.00 -8.00
N ILE A 166 16.58 33.40 -9.17
CA ILE A 166 17.68 33.82 -10.06
C ILE A 166 17.37 35.20 -10.70
N ASP A 167 16.10 35.48 -11.02
CA ASP A 167 15.72 36.78 -11.62
C ASP A 167 15.78 37.97 -10.65
N ILE A 168 15.81 37.72 -9.34
CA ILE A 168 15.87 38.79 -8.33
C ILE A 168 17.31 39.20 -7.99
N GLN A 169 18.31 38.35 -8.27
CA GLN A 169 19.71 38.59 -7.87
C GLN A 169 20.56 39.53 -8.79
N PRO A 170 20.27 39.75 -10.09
CA PRO A 170 21.17 40.54 -10.93
C PRO A 170 21.16 42.06 -10.65
N GLU A 171 20.14 42.57 -9.98
CA GLU A 171 19.97 44.05 -9.86
C GLU A 171 20.63 44.65 -8.61
N GLU A 172 20.90 43.86 -7.58
CA GLU A 172 21.56 44.34 -6.36
C GLU A 172 23.10 44.43 -6.49
N ASP A 173 23.72 43.55 -7.30
CA ASP A 173 25.18 43.50 -7.40
C ASP A 173 25.78 44.56 -8.33
N GLU A 174 25.02 45.07 -9.30
CA GLU A 174 25.50 46.16 -10.16
C GLU A 174 25.45 47.55 -9.49
N ARG A 175 24.63 47.76 -8.48
CA ARG A 175 24.52 49.08 -7.80
C ARG A 175 25.64 49.30 -6.77
N THR A 176 26.16 48.26 -6.16
CA THR A 176 27.22 48.35 -5.14
C THR A 176 28.59 48.71 -5.70
N TRP A 177 28.87 48.42 -6.96
CA TRP A 177 30.17 48.74 -7.58
C TRP A 177 30.26 50.15 -8.13
N LYS A 178 29.11 50.77 -8.47
CA LYS A 178 29.08 52.16 -9.01
C LYS A 178 29.20 53.26 -7.95
N ASP A 179 28.97 52.92 -6.69
CA ASP A 179 29.05 53.88 -5.56
C ASP A 179 30.43 53.92 -4.89
N ILE A 180 31.43 53.13 -5.40
CA ILE A 180 32.77 53.04 -4.84
C ILE A 180 33.83 53.74 -5.71
N GLU A 181 33.48 54.24 -6.92
CA GLU A 181 34.33 55.08 -7.75
C GLU A 181 33.99 56.56 -7.55
#